data_73179f45c2fe3a39505d860d47a4e613
#
_entry.id   73179f45c2fe3a39505d860d47a4e613
#
_cell.length_a   1.000
_cell.length_b   1.000
_cell.length_c   1.000
_cell.angle_alpha   90.00
_cell.angle_beta   90.00
_cell.angle_gamma   90.00
#
_symmetry.space_group_name_H-M   'P 1'
#
loop_
_entity.id
_entity.type
_entity.pdbx_description
1 polymer ?
#
loop_
_entity_poly.entity_id
_entity_poly.type
_entity_poly.pdbx_seq_one_letter_code
_entity_poly.pdbx_strand_id
1 'polypeptide(L)'
;MKSDIIIIGGGAAGLMAAYGAAKANPDARIVILEKMPRPGRKILFTGKGRCNFTNLKPWNDFSQHIRTNPNFVKPAFYSWTPENEIDFLESCGLETVVERGDRALYLFHIF
;
A
#
# COMPACT_ATOMS: atom_id res chain seq x y z
N MET A 1 -14.27 18.48 -16.78
CA MET A 1 -13.82 18.51 -15.37
C MET A 1 -12.39 19.01 -15.36
N LYS A 2 -12.05 20.05 -14.59
CA LYS A 2 -10.65 20.45 -14.40
C LYS A 2 -10.09 19.66 -13.19
N SER A 3 -8.94 19.04 -13.36
CA SER A 3 -8.18 18.37 -12.30
C SER A 3 -6.75 18.88 -12.32
N ASP A 4 -6.13 18.98 -11.16
CA ASP A 4 -4.74 19.41 -11.02
C ASP A 4 -3.80 18.21 -11.13
N ILE A 5 -4.25 17.05 -10.63
CA ILE A 5 -3.49 15.78 -10.68
C ILE A 5 -4.42 14.67 -11.16
N ILE A 6 -3.96 13.89 -12.14
CA ILE A 6 -4.65 12.69 -12.62
C ILE A 6 -3.77 11.48 -12.36
N ILE A 7 -4.33 10.46 -11.70
CA ILE A 7 -3.68 9.18 -11.42
C ILE A 7 -4.36 8.10 -12.23
N ILE A 8 -3.59 7.34 -12.97
CA ILE A 8 -4.09 6.24 -13.81
C ILE A 8 -3.93 4.92 -13.05
N GLY A 9 -5.07 4.31 -12.72
CA GLY A 9 -5.17 3.06 -11.97
C GLY A 9 -5.41 3.27 -10.48
N GLY A 10 -6.49 2.69 -9.98
CA GLY A 10 -6.90 2.71 -8.56
C GLY A 10 -6.43 1.48 -7.76
N GLY A 11 -5.26 0.91 -8.09
CA GLY A 11 -4.62 -0.12 -7.28
C GLY A 11 -3.91 0.47 -6.05
N ALA A 12 -3.18 -0.37 -5.28
CA ALA A 12 -2.46 0.05 -4.08
C ALA A 12 -1.54 1.26 -4.34
N ALA A 13 -0.74 1.20 -5.40
CA ALA A 13 0.18 2.29 -5.76
C ALA A 13 -0.56 3.59 -6.12
N GLY A 14 -1.65 3.51 -6.89
CA GLY A 14 -2.45 4.68 -7.25
C GLY A 14 -3.17 5.32 -6.07
N LEU A 15 -3.65 4.51 -5.13
CA LEU A 15 -4.28 4.99 -3.89
C LEU A 15 -3.25 5.69 -2.99
N MET A 16 -2.05 5.12 -2.83
CA MET A 16 -0.97 5.75 -2.07
C MET A 16 -0.44 7.02 -2.75
N ALA A 17 -0.38 7.05 -4.08
CA ALA A 17 -0.03 8.26 -4.82
C ALA A 17 -1.06 9.37 -4.59
N ALA A 18 -2.35 9.04 -4.58
CA ALA A 18 -3.41 9.99 -4.28
C ALA A 18 -3.31 10.54 -2.85
N TYR A 19 -3.04 9.67 -1.87
CA TYR A 19 -2.80 10.08 -0.49
C TYR A 19 -1.61 11.03 -0.39
N GLY A 20 -0.47 10.66 -0.99
CA GLY A 20 0.72 11.51 -0.98
C GLY A 20 0.50 12.87 -1.64
N ALA A 21 -0.20 12.89 -2.76
CA ALA A 21 -0.56 14.12 -3.46
C ALA A 21 -1.48 15.02 -2.63
N ALA A 22 -2.52 14.45 -1.99
CA ALA A 22 -3.43 15.20 -1.12
C ALA A 22 -2.73 15.74 0.13
N LYS A 23 -1.80 14.97 0.69
CA LYS A 23 -1.00 15.42 1.83
C LYS A 23 -0.05 16.56 1.46
N ALA A 24 0.54 16.52 0.26
CA ALA A 24 1.46 17.55 -0.22
C ALA A 24 0.74 18.85 -0.63
N ASN A 25 -0.46 18.74 -1.18
CA ASN A 25 -1.30 19.88 -1.57
C ASN A 25 -2.78 19.57 -1.30
N PRO A 26 -3.29 19.94 -0.12
CA PRO A 26 -4.69 19.66 0.26
C PRO A 26 -5.73 20.34 -0.63
N ASP A 27 -5.38 21.41 -1.32
CA ASP A 27 -6.29 22.17 -2.20
C ASP A 27 -6.32 21.61 -3.62
N ALA A 28 -5.42 20.68 -3.96
CA ALA A 28 -5.37 20.07 -5.28
C ALA A 28 -6.58 19.16 -5.54
N ARG A 29 -7.18 19.30 -6.73
CA ARG A 29 -8.17 18.36 -7.24
C ARG A 29 -7.51 17.13 -7.83
N ILE A 30 -7.57 16.03 -7.11
CA ILE A 30 -6.97 14.76 -7.47
C ILE A 30 -8.05 13.84 -8.04
N VAL A 31 -7.81 13.30 -9.22
CA VAL A 31 -8.71 12.35 -9.88
C VAL A 31 -7.97 11.04 -10.13
N ILE A 32 -8.57 9.94 -9.71
CA ILE A 32 -8.09 8.59 -10.02
C ILE A 32 -8.97 8.01 -11.13
N LEU A 33 -8.35 7.63 -12.24
CA LEU A 33 -9.01 6.94 -13.34
C LEU A 33 -8.81 5.44 -13.18
N GLU A 34 -9.91 4.72 -12.91
CA GLU A 34 -9.91 3.26 -12.76
C GLU A 34 -10.86 2.64 -13.80
N LYS A 35 -10.36 1.67 -14.56
CA LYS A 35 -11.15 0.97 -15.58
C LYS A 35 -12.14 -0.06 -15.01
N MET A 36 -11.88 -0.53 -13.79
CA MET A 36 -12.73 -1.51 -13.13
C MET A 36 -13.85 -0.82 -12.34
N PRO A 37 -14.95 -1.52 -12.02
CA PRO A 37 -16.08 -0.91 -11.32
C PRO A 37 -15.75 -0.27 -9.95
N ARG A 38 -14.63 -0.67 -9.35
CA ARG A 38 -14.12 -0.07 -8.09
C ARG A 38 -12.61 -0.22 -7.95
N PRO A 39 -11.92 0.71 -7.23
CA PRO A 39 -10.50 0.61 -6.96
C PRO A 39 -10.18 -0.52 -5.96
N GLY A 40 -8.89 -0.80 -5.79
CA GLY A 40 -8.40 -1.74 -4.78
C GLY A 40 -8.71 -3.21 -5.05
N ARG A 41 -9.16 -3.58 -6.24
CA ARG A 41 -9.64 -4.92 -6.55
C ARG A 41 -8.64 -6.03 -6.22
N LYS A 42 -7.36 -5.83 -6.58
CA LYS A 42 -6.32 -6.81 -6.31
C LYS A 42 -6.04 -6.98 -4.81
N ILE A 43 -6.20 -5.93 -4.02
CA ILE A 43 -6.05 -5.96 -2.56
C ILE A 43 -7.05 -6.96 -1.94
N LEU A 44 -8.27 -6.99 -2.44
CA LEU A 44 -9.33 -7.88 -1.93
C LEU A 44 -9.06 -9.38 -2.13
N PHE A 45 -8.19 -9.74 -3.07
CA PHE A 45 -7.87 -11.14 -3.39
C PHE A 45 -6.65 -11.67 -2.63
N THR A 46 -5.93 -10.84 -1.89
CA THR A 46 -4.74 -11.25 -1.14
C THR A 46 -5.10 -11.82 0.23
N GLY A 47 -4.24 -12.68 0.78
CA GLY A 47 -4.38 -13.18 2.15
C GLY A 47 -5.65 -13.99 2.41
N LYS A 48 -6.22 -14.68 1.41
CA LYS A 48 -7.48 -15.45 1.55
C LYS A 48 -8.63 -14.58 2.09
N GLY A 49 -8.75 -13.36 1.60
CA GLY A 49 -9.76 -12.39 2.02
C GLY A 49 -9.33 -11.48 3.19
N ARG A 50 -8.14 -11.68 3.77
CA ARG A 50 -7.64 -10.88 4.89
C ARG A 50 -6.61 -9.81 4.51
N CYS A 51 -6.37 -9.57 3.24
CA CYS A 51 -5.41 -8.61 2.72
C CYS A 51 -4.01 -8.72 3.37
N ASN A 52 -3.17 -9.58 2.81
CA ASN A 52 -1.73 -9.58 3.14
C ASN A 52 -1.07 -8.40 2.42
N PHE A 53 -0.67 -7.37 3.16
CA PHE A 53 -0.19 -6.12 2.57
C PHE A 53 1.31 -5.90 2.70
N THR A 54 1.97 -6.47 3.73
CA THR A 54 3.41 -6.34 3.89
C THR A 54 4.02 -7.54 4.63
N ASN A 55 5.34 -7.51 4.79
CA ASN A 55 6.13 -8.51 5.52
C ASN A 55 7.20 -7.77 6.32
N LEU A 56 7.35 -8.11 7.60
CA LEU A 56 8.27 -7.45 8.54
C LEU A 56 9.73 -7.93 8.43
N LYS A 57 10.09 -8.63 7.37
CA LYS A 57 11.47 -9.07 7.18
C LYS A 57 12.42 -7.87 7.02
N PRO A 58 13.60 -7.91 7.66
CA PRO A 58 14.61 -6.89 7.46
C PRO A 58 15.13 -6.91 6.02
N TRP A 59 15.75 -5.81 5.59
CA TRP A 59 16.22 -5.65 4.23
C TRP A 59 17.07 -6.83 3.72
N ASN A 60 17.97 -7.35 4.53
CA ASN A 60 18.86 -8.43 4.13
C ASN A 60 18.12 -9.71 3.73
N ASP A 61 17.00 -10.02 4.40
CA ASP A 61 16.16 -11.16 4.05
C ASP A 61 15.21 -10.82 2.90
N PHE A 62 14.60 -9.64 2.96
CA PHE A 62 13.66 -9.17 1.94
C PHE A 62 14.31 -9.06 0.56
N SER A 63 15.53 -8.50 0.49
CA SER A 63 16.24 -8.27 -0.77
C SER A 63 16.57 -9.54 -1.53
N GLN A 64 16.71 -10.68 -0.86
CA GLN A 64 16.97 -11.98 -1.49
C GLN A 64 15.80 -12.48 -2.34
N HIS A 65 14.59 -11.97 -2.09
CA HIS A 65 13.38 -12.29 -2.86
C HIS A 65 13.17 -11.38 -4.07
N ILE A 66 13.99 -10.35 -4.24
CA ILE A 66 13.94 -9.46 -5.40
C ILE A 66 14.82 -10.06 -6.51
N ARG A 67 14.20 -10.48 -7.61
CA ARG A 67 14.88 -11.20 -8.68
C ARG A 67 15.91 -10.37 -9.45
N THR A 68 15.66 -9.08 -9.62
CA THR A 68 16.50 -8.19 -10.42
C THR A 68 16.74 -6.88 -9.69
N ASN A 69 17.99 -6.45 -9.62
CA ASN A 69 18.44 -5.17 -9.10
C ASN A 69 17.79 -4.75 -7.76
N PRO A 70 18.02 -5.47 -6.65
CA PRO A 70 17.46 -5.12 -5.34
C PRO A 70 17.89 -3.71 -4.89
N ASN A 71 19.08 -3.24 -5.28
CA ASN A 71 19.57 -1.92 -4.92
C ASN A 71 18.69 -0.78 -5.46
N PHE A 72 17.96 -1.01 -6.55
CA PHE A 72 17.00 -0.03 -7.06
C PHE A 72 15.83 0.21 -6.08
N VAL A 73 15.40 -0.83 -5.38
CA VAL A 73 14.27 -0.77 -4.44
C VAL A 73 14.69 -0.31 -3.05
N LYS A 74 15.97 -0.44 -2.72
CA LYS A 74 16.51 -0.17 -1.38
C LYS A 74 16.18 1.23 -0.83
N PRO A 75 16.31 2.34 -1.57
CA PRO A 75 15.92 3.67 -1.08
C PRO A 75 14.43 3.75 -0.75
N ALA A 76 13.56 3.17 -1.57
CA ALA A 76 12.12 3.16 -1.33
C ALA A 76 11.78 2.34 -0.07
N PHE A 77 12.43 1.19 0.12
CA PHE A 77 12.24 0.35 1.30
C PHE A 77 12.57 1.09 2.61
N TYR A 78 13.66 1.86 2.64
CA TYR A 78 14.04 2.61 3.84
C TYR A 78 13.28 3.92 4.02
N SER A 79 12.73 4.49 2.96
CA SER A 79 11.90 5.70 3.07
C SER A 79 10.48 5.41 3.56
N TRP A 80 10.00 4.17 3.35
CA TRP A 80 8.71 3.69 3.81
C TRP A 80 8.81 2.22 4.19
N THR A 81 9.13 1.98 5.46
CA THR A 81 9.34 0.61 5.98
C THR A 81 8.03 -0.15 6.16
N PRO A 82 8.07 -1.49 6.31
CA PRO A 82 6.89 -2.27 6.68
C PRO A 82 6.19 -1.77 7.95
N GLU A 83 6.95 -1.32 8.94
CA GLU A 83 6.41 -0.74 10.17
C GLU A 83 5.69 0.59 9.90
N ASN A 84 6.24 1.46 9.04
CA ASN A 84 5.55 2.70 8.64
C ASN A 84 4.22 2.41 7.96
N GLU A 85 4.13 1.34 7.16
CA GLU A 85 2.89 0.92 6.52
C GLU A 85 1.86 0.46 7.55
N ILE A 86 2.27 -0.32 8.56
CA ILE A 86 1.40 -0.75 9.66
C ILE A 86 0.89 0.47 10.43
N ASP A 87 1.78 1.34 10.89
CA ASP A 87 1.44 2.55 11.64
C ASP A 87 0.48 3.44 10.86
N PHE A 88 0.72 3.59 9.55
CA PHE A 88 -0.16 4.34 8.66
C PHE A 88 -1.57 3.76 8.61
N LEU A 89 -1.70 2.44 8.36
CA LEU A 89 -3.00 1.78 8.29
C LEU A 89 -3.73 1.82 9.64
N GLU A 90 -3.04 1.61 10.74
CA GLU A 90 -3.61 1.71 12.09
C GLU A 90 -4.05 3.13 12.43
N SER A 91 -3.32 4.15 11.99
CA SER A 91 -3.73 5.54 12.12
C SER A 91 -5.01 5.87 11.33
N CYS A 92 -5.28 5.10 10.28
CA CYS A 92 -6.53 5.16 9.51
C CYS A 92 -7.69 4.38 10.16
N GLY A 93 -7.48 3.77 11.33
CA GLY A 93 -8.49 2.99 12.06
C GLY A 93 -8.58 1.54 11.60
N LEU A 94 -7.56 1.02 10.93
CA LEU A 94 -7.51 -0.36 10.49
C LEU A 94 -6.72 -1.21 11.51
N GLU A 95 -7.32 -2.31 11.98
CA GLU A 95 -6.61 -3.25 12.84
C GLU A 95 -5.74 -4.19 12.02
N THR A 96 -4.47 -4.32 12.40
CA THR A 96 -3.51 -5.20 11.74
C THR A 96 -3.10 -6.35 12.66
N VAL A 97 -2.64 -7.44 12.09
CA VAL A 97 -2.09 -8.58 12.83
C VAL A 97 -0.86 -9.12 12.09
N VAL A 98 0.17 -9.45 12.85
CA VAL A 98 1.35 -10.14 12.33
C VAL A 98 1.21 -11.63 12.58
N GLU A 99 1.20 -12.43 11.53
CA GLU A 99 1.10 -13.87 11.59
C GLU A 99 2.45 -14.55 11.34
N ARG A 100 2.43 -15.88 11.42
CA ARG A 100 3.59 -16.74 11.16
C ARG A 100 4.26 -16.40 9.83
N GLY A 101 5.60 -16.22 9.85
CA GLY A 101 6.40 -15.81 8.68
C GLY A 101 6.42 -14.30 8.46
N ASP A 102 6.23 -13.52 9.52
CA ASP A 102 6.32 -12.05 9.54
C ASP A 102 5.35 -11.34 8.58
N ARG A 103 4.25 -12.01 8.21
CA ARG A 103 3.22 -11.44 7.33
C ARG A 103 2.30 -10.54 8.10
N ALA A 104 2.20 -9.28 7.71
CA ALA A 104 1.21 -8.36 8.23
C ALA A 104 -0.07 -8.45 7.41
N LEU A 105 -1.18 -8.71 8.10
CA LEU A 105 -2.51 -8.91 7.56
C LEU A 105 -3.47 -7.90 8.18
N TYR A 106 -4.46 -7.54 7.41
CA TYR A 106 -5.57 -6.74 7.87
C TYR A 106 -6.68 -7.61 8.46
N LEU A 107 -7.17 -7.25 9.64
CA LEU A 107 -8.32 -7.92 10.25
C LEU A 107 -9.62 -7.32 9.72
N PHE A 108 -10.30 -8.05 8.82
CA PHE A 108 -11.68 -7.73 8.50
C PHE A 108 -12.58 -8.24 9.62
N HIS A 109 -13.18 -7.34 10.38
CA HIS A 109 -14.38 -7.70 11.13
C HIS A 109 -15.50 -7.83 10.10
N ILE A 110 -15.87 -9.07 9.78
CA ILE A 110 -17.10 -9.35 9.03
C ILE A 110 -18.24 -9.09 10.00
N PHE A 111 -18.90 -7.96 9.82
CA PHE A 111 -20.19 -7.71 10.45
C PHE A 111 -21.29 -8.41 9.64
#